data_936ca3dab8de9523f8bf1841967ce169
#
_entry.id   936ca3dab8de9523f8bf1841967ce169
#
_cell.length_a   1.000
_cell.length_b   1.000
_cell.length_c   1.000
_cell.angle_alpha   90.00
_cell.angle_beta   90.00
_cell.angle_gamma   90.00
#
_symmetry.space_group_name_H-M   'P 1'
#
loop_
_entity.id
_entity.type
_entity.pdbx_description
1 polymer ?
#
loop_
_entity_poly.entity_id
_entity_poly.type
_entity_poly.pdbx_seq_one_letter_code
_entity_poly.pdbx_strand_id
1 'polypeptide(L)'
;MKFFITGRNGFIAKNLAIRLEKEGHLLGFSSQGDNVTLKLTEFKPDIILHLAMEGRDNDNMVQSNILLTHEILEYCRYNTVRKLVIFGSSSEYGRKNHSITETDLLEPTTMYEATKGSATLLSRAYAYTYGIKTVVIRPMSIYGPHEKPYKLMHKLFDKNIQFMNEAYHDWTYIDDFVEGTMKVTEYESGELFDIVNIGLGVQRSNTDVLRITEKLMNHSFNLVEDNTRGKSYDSMNWVCDPTHLKNKYGYECKTTLEEGLKKYHDWFNGVF
;
A
#
# COMPACT_ATOMS: atom_id res chain seq x y z
N MET A 1 19.14 -12.40 -2.07
CA MET A 1 18.45 -12.11 -3.34
C MET A 1 18.59 -10.63 -3.70
N LYS A 2 18.34 -10.29 -4.95
CA LYS A 2 18.38 -8.91 -5.47
C LYS A 2 16.98 -8.39 -5.64
N PHE A 3 16.60 -7.37 -4.87
CA PHE A 3 15.29 -6.72 -4.94
C PHE A 3 15.43 -5.36 -5.62
N PHE A 4 14.51 -5.03 -6.51
CA PHE A 4 14.42 -3.70 -7.10
C PHE A 4 13.12 -3.03 -6.67
N ILE A 5 13.23 -1.86 -6.04
CA ILE A 5 12.09 -1.13 -5.49
C ILE A 5 11.88 0.15 -6.28
N THR A 6 10.74 0.30 -6.94
CA THR A 6 10.37 1.57 -7.58
C THR A 6 9.68 2.49 -6.58
N GLY A 7 9.83 3.80 -6.76
CA GLY A 7 9.22 4.77 -5.83
C GLY A 7 9.93 4.85 -4.47
N ARG A 8 11.27 4.78 -4.46
CA ARG A 8 12.15 4.77 -3.28
C ARG A 8 11.76 5.73 -2.15
N ASN A 9 11.26 6.92 -2.50
CA ASN A 9 10.93 7.98 -1.54
C ASN A 9 9.53 7.81 -0.90
N GLY A 10 8.81 6.77 -1.30
CA GLY A 10 7.49 6.44 -0.76
C GLY A 10 7.55 5.90 0.67
N PHE A 11 6.46 6.08 1.41
CA PHE A 11 6.29 5.62 2.79
C PHE A 11 6.52 4.10 2.92
N ILE A 12 5.78 3.31 2.14
CA ILE A 12 5.87 1.84 2.17
C ILE A 12 7.25 1.38 1.67
N ALA A 13 7.78 1.99 0.59
CA ALA A 13 9.08 1.63 0.02
C ALA A 13 10.23 1.78 1.03
N LYS A 14 10.21 2.83 1.87
CA LYS A 14 11.22 3.03 2.92
C LYS A 14 11.18 1.92 3.96
N ASN A 15 9.99 1.55 4.44
CA ASN A 15 9.84 0.51 5.45
C ASN A 15 10.22 -0.88 4.90
N LEU A 16 9.87 -1.19 3.65
CA LEU A 16 10.30 -2.41 2.97
C LEU A 16 11.81 -2.45 2.76
N ALA A 17 12.43 -1.33 2.37
CA ALA A 17 13.88 -1.25 2.22
C ALA A 17 14.61 -1.54 3.53
N ILE A 18 14.19 -0.91 4.65
CA ILE A 18 14.75 -1.17 5.98
C ILE A 18 14.67 -2.66 6.34
N ARG A 19 13.51 -3.29 6.09
CA ARG A 19 13.32 -4.72 6.36
C ARG A 19 14.25 -5.60 5.52
N LEU A 20 14.33 -5.35 4.22
CA LEU A 20 15.12 -6.13 3.28
C LEU A 20 16.64 -5.96 3.51
N GLU A 21 17.08 -4.74 3.84
CA GLU A 21 18.48 -4.47 4.21
C GLU A 21 18.88 -5.23 5.49
N LYS A 22 18.01 -5.25 6.50
CA LYS A 22 18.22 -6.01 7.75
C LYS A 22 18.35 -7.52 7.49
N GLU A 23 17.70 -8.04 6.47
CA GLU A 23 17.80 -9.45 6.05
C GLU A 23 18.99 -9.74 5.11
N GLY A 24 19.79 -8.73 4.81
CA GLY A 24 21.03 -8.89 3.99
C GLY A 24 20.75 -9.02 2.48
N HIS A 25 19.60 -8.51 1.99
CA HIS A 25 19.30 -8.49 0.57
C HIS A 25 20.00 -7.33 -0.15
N LEU A 26 20.31 -7.51 -1.44
CA LEU A 26 20.83 -6.44 -2.29
C LEU A 26 19.66 -5.64 -2.85
N LEU A 27 19.73 -4.31 -2.74
CA LEU A 27 18.65 -3.42 -3.15
C LEU A 27 19.06 -2.52 -4.31
N GLY A 28 18.23 -2.49 -5.35
CA GLY A 28 18.24 -1.50 -6.42
C GLY A 28 16.99 -0.60 -6.30
N PHE A 29 17.09 0.64 -6.78
CA PHE A 29 16.02 1.62 -6.61
C PHE A 29 15.81 2.47 -7.85
N SER A 30 14.54 2.91 -8.03
CA SER A 30 14.23 4.04 -8.90
C SER A 30 13.35 5.06 -8.19
N SER A 31 13.46 6.31 -8.64
CA SER A 31 12.68 7.46 -8.22
C SER A 31 12.06 8.13 -9.43
N GLN A 32 11.23 9.14 -9.21
CA GLN A 32 10.68 9.95 -10.29
C GLN A 32 11.80 10.61 -11.13
N GLY A 33 11.69 10.54 -12.46
CA GLY A 33 12.68 11.05 -13.40
C GLY A 33 13.77 10.06 -13.81
N ASP A 34 13.87 8.89 -13.14
CA ASP A 34 14.82 7.85 -13.53
C ASP A 34 14.36 7.09 -14.80
N ASN A 35 15.31 6.65 -15.62
CA ASN A 35 15.06 5.62 -16.62
C ASN A 35 15.00 4.25 -15.92
N VAL A 36 13.80 3.75 -15.69
CA VAL A 36 13.59 2.52 -14.90
C VAL A 36 14.11 1.31 -15.64
N THR A 37 13.88 1.20 -16.94
CA THR A 37 14.37 0.07 -17.77
C THR A 37 15.89 -0.02 -17.75
N LEU A 38 16.61 1.11 -17.86
CA LEU A 38 18.07 1.13 -17.77
C LEU A 38 18.56 0.61 -16.41
N LYS A 39 17.97 1.13 -15.32
CA LYS A 39 18.33 0.69 -13.95
C LYS A 39 18.04 -0.78 -13.70
N LEU A 40 16.93 -1.29 -14.19
CA LEU A 40 16.59 -2.71 -14.11
C LEU A 40 17.62 -3.57 -14.89
N THR A 41 17.99 -3.13 -16.10
CA THR A 41 18.96 -3.82 -16.95
C THR A 41 20.35 -3.90 -16.33
N GLU A 42 20.80 -2.83 -15.68
CA GLU A 42 22.07 -2.80 -14.96
C GLU A 42 22.04 -3.65 -13.69
N PHE A 43 20.95 -3.55 -12.91
CA PHE A 43 20.83 -4.22 -11.61
C PHE A 43 20.52 -5.72 -11.73
N LYS A 44 19.71 -6.14 -12.70
CA LYS A 44 19.24 -7.53 -12.93
C LYS A 44 18.63 -8.13 -11.67
N PRO A 45 17.44 -7.65 -11.23
CA PRO A 45 16.81 -8.12 -10.01
C PRO A 45 16.25 -9.54 -10.12
N ASP A 46 16.22 -10.26 -8.99
CA ASP A 46 15.45 -11.49 -8.83
C ASP A 46 13.96 -11.17 -8.64
N ILE A 47 13.67 -10.11 -7.90
CA ILE A 47 12.30 -9.68 -7.53
C ILE A 47 12.16 -8.17 -7.75
N ILE A 48 11.04 -7.77 -8.31
CA ILE A 48 10.68 -6.35 -8.47
C ILE A 48 9.48 -6.04 -7.57
N LEU A 49 9.66 -5.03 -6.69
CA LEU A 49 8.59 -4.44 -5.89
C LEU A 49 8.19 -3.10 -6.53
N HIS A 50 7.08 -3.09 -7.25
CA HIS A 50 6.62 -1.90 -7.98
C HIS A 50 5.66 -1.05 -7.14
N LEU A 51 6.23 -0.06 -6.40
CA LEU A 51 5.51 0.87 -5.53
C LEU A 51 5.36 2.28 -6.11
N ALA A 52 6.07 2.60 -7.20
CA ALA A 52 5.94 3.91 -7.82
C ALA A 52 4.50 4.16 -8.27
N MET A 53 3.95 5.31 -7.89
CA MET A 53 2.59 5.71 -8.24
C MET A 53 2.42 7.21 -8.09
N GLU A 54 1.45 7.79 -8.81
CA GLU A 54 0.93 9.11 -8.59
C GLU A 54 -0.53 9.03 -8.08
N GLY A 55 -0.87 9.79 -7.06
CA GLY A 55 -2.19 9.74 -6.42
C GLY A 55 -2.88 11.09 -6.26
N ARG A 56 -2.30 12.19 -6.80
CA ARG A 56 -2.80 13.54 -6.62
C ARG A 56 -2.90 14.34 -7.90
N ASP A 57 -1.93 14.18 -8.79
CA ASP A 57 -1.85 14.87 -10.07
C ASP A 57 -2.49 14.00 -11.15
N ASN A 58 -3.73 14.33 -11.50
CA ASN A 58 -4.50 13.57 -12.50
C ASN A 58 -3.80 13.50 -13.86
N ASP A 59 -3.08 14.54 -14.24
CA ASP A 59 -2.41 14.61 -15.55
C ASP A 59 -1.23 13.63 -15.63
N ASN A 60 -0.60 13.33 -14.49
CA ASN A 60 0.52 12.40 -14.39
C ASN A 60 0.13 10.97 -13.98
N MET A 61 -1.13 10.70 -13.59
CA MET A 61 -1.55 9.38 -13.13
C MET A 61 -1.44 8.30 -14.20
N VAL A 62 -1.80 8.59 -15.44
CA VAL A 62 -1.69 7.62 -16.55
C VAL A 62 -0.23 7.25 -16.78
N GLN A 63 0.65 8.25 -16.84
CA GLN A 63 2.08 8.04 -17.04
C GLN A 63 2.68 7.20 -15.89
N SER A 64 2.39 7.56 -14.65
CA SER A 64 3.01 6.94 -13.48
C SER A 64 2.39 5.60 -13.08
N ASN A 65 1.07 5.43 -13.26
CA ASN A 65 0.39 4.23 -12.77
C ASN A 65 0.20 3.18 -13.86
N ILE A 66 0.04 3.57 -15.13
CA ILE A 66 -0.22 2.64 -16.23
C ILE A 66 1.04 2.44 -17.09
N LEU A 67 1.60 3.52 -17.65
CA LEU A 67 2.70 3.39 -18.59
C LEU A 67 4.00 2.90 -17.93
N LEU A 68 4.29 3.35 -16.72
CA LEU A 68 5.44 2.81 -15.97
C LEU A 68 5.23 1.34 -15.60
N THR A 69 4.00 0.93 -15.23
CA THR A 69 3.70 -0.49 -15.00
C THR A 69 3.92 -1.30 -16.28
N HIS A 70 3.45 -0.80 -17.43
CA HIS A 70 3.70 -1.43 -18.73
C HIS A 70 5.19 -1.57 -19.04
N GLU A 71 5.99 -0.53 -18.81
CA GLU A 71 7.45 -0.56 -19.00
C GLU A 71 8.12 -1.67 -18.18
N ILE A 72 7.72 -1.83 -16.92
CA ILE A 72 8.23 -2.89 -16.04
C ILE A 72 7.78 -4.28 -16.50
N LEU A 73 6.54 -4.41 -16.95
CA LEU A 73 6.02 -5.67 -17.51
C LEU A 73 6.75 -6.07 -18.78
N GLU A 74 7.06 -5.11 -19.69
CA GLU A 74 7.88 -5.36 -20.86
C GLU A 74 9.32 -5.78 -20.48
N TYR A 75 9.91 -5.15 -19.46
CA TYR A 75 11.19 -5.62 -18.93
C TYR A 75 11.10 -7.08 -18.48
N CYS A 76 10.09 -7.44 -17.68
CA CYS A 76 9.89 -8.81 -17.19
C CYS A 76 9.64 -9.83 -18.33
N ARG A 77 9.00 -9.40 -19.42
CA ARG A 77 8.76 -10.25 -20.61
C ARG A 77 10.04 -10.71 -21.28
N TYR A 78 11.08 -9.86 -21.32
CA TYR A 78 12.34 -10.15 -22.01
C TYR A 78 13.49 -10.53 -21.07
N ASN A 79 13.26 -10.56 -19.75
CA ASN A 79 14.27 -10.85 -18.75
C ASN A 79 13.75 -11.84 -17.71
N THR A 80 14.66 -12.64 -17.15
CA THR A 80 14.31 -13.58 -16.09
C THR A 80 14.12 -12.82 -14.77
N VAL A 81 12.86 -12.63 -14.36
CA VAL A 81 12.47 -12.11 -13.06
C VAL A 81 11.67 -13.20 -12.34
N ARG A 82 12.11 -13.58 -11.15
CA ARG A 82 11.46 -14.66 -10.36
C ARG A 82 10.03 -14.30 -9.99
N LYS A 83 9.79 -13.04 -9.59
CA LYS A 83 8.47 -12.53 -9.22
C LYS A 83 8.37 -11.02 -9.38
N LEU A 84 7.24 -10.56 -9.91
CA LEU A 84 6.84 -9.16 -9.93
C LEU A 84 5.75 -8.95 -8.87
N VAL A 85 6.00 -8.06 -7.91
CA VAL A 85 5.02 -7.64 -6.90
C VAL A 85 4.58 -6.22 -7.21
N ILE A 86 3.31 -6.03 -7.50
CA ILE A 86 2.72 -4.74 -7.83
C ILE A 86 1.85 -4.28 -6.66
N PHE A 87 2.06 -3.04 -6.25
CA PHE A 87 1.23 -2.44 -5.21
C PHE A 87 0.04 -1.73 -5.86
N GLY A 88 -1.09 -2.40 -5.83
CA GLY A 88 -2.40 -1.88 -6.18
C GLY A 88 -2.95 -0.92 -5.15
N SER A 89 -4.26 -0.94 -4.96
CA SER A 89 -4.96 -0.16 -3.94
C SER A 89 -6.32 -0.79 -3.65
N SER A 90 -6.75 -0.79 -2.39
CA SER A 90 -8.13 -1.16 -2.04
C SER A 90 -9.16 -0.24 -2.71
N SER A 91 -8.77 0.99 -3.07
CA SER A 91 -9.66 1.91 -3.79
C SER A 91 -10.07 1.46 -5.20
N GLU A 92 -9.36 0.50 -5.81
CA GLU A 92 -9.74 -0.10 -7.10
C GLU A 92 -11.14 -0.72 -7.05
N TYR A 93 -11.56 -1.22 -5.88
CA TYR A 93 -12.88 -1.82 -5.71
C TYR A 93 -14.05 -0.81 -5.77
N GLY A 94 -13.77 0.48 -5.58
CA GLY A 94 -14.82 1.46 -5.39
C GLY A 94 -15.56 1.26 -4.06
N ARG A 95 -16.81 1.74 -3.96
CA ARG A 95 -17.61 1.62 -2.74
C ARG A 95 -18.23 0.25 -2.60
N LYS A 96 -18.08 -0.37 -1.42
CA LYS A 96 -18.71 -1.64 -1.07
C LYS A 96 -19.50 -1.50 0.23
N ASN A 97 -20.49 -2.36 0.43
CA ASN A 97 -21.32 -2.42 1.63
C ASN A 97 -21.08 -3.68 2.47
N HIS A 98 -19.99 -4.37 2.19
CA HIS A 98 -19.54 -5.59 2.86
C HIS A 98 -18.01 -5.58 3.00
N SER A 99 -17.45 -6.54 3.75
CA SER A 99 -16.00 -6.74 3.82
C SER A 99 -15.46 -7.13 2.44
N ILE A 100 -14.47 -6.37 1.97
CA ILE A 100 -13.95 -6.44 0.60
C ILE A 100 -13.11 -7.70 0.42
N THR A 101 -13.44 -8.50 -0.58
CA THR A 101 -12.68 -9.69 -0.99
C THR A 101 -11.93 -9.43 -2.30
N GLU A 102 -10.95 -10.27 -2.60
CA GLU A 102 -10.17 -10.17 -3.85
C GLU A 102 -10.98 -10.47 -5.11
N THR A 103 -12.14 -11.11 -4.96
CA THR A 103 -13.07 -11.45 -6.04
C THR A 103 -14.11 -10.39 -6.34
N ASP A 104 -14.16 -9.32 -5.54
CA ASP A 104 -15.08 -8.21 -5.78
C ASP A 104 -14.76 -7.49 -7.09
N LEU A 105 -15.82 -7.07 -7.77
CA LEU A 105 -15.70 -6.29 -9.01
C LEU A 105 -15.04 -4.93 -8.72
N LEU A 106 -14.24 -4.49 -9.68
CA LEU A 106 -13.67 -3.16 -9.67
C LEU A 106 -14.72 -2.15 -10.16
N GLU A 107 -15.01 -1.14 -9.33
CA GLU A 107 -15.99 -0.08 -9.62
C GLU A 107 -15.37 1.31 -9.38
N PRO A 108 -14.26 1.63 -10.09
CA PRO A 108 -13.56 2.89 -9.88
C PRO A 108 -14.41 4.09 -10.29
N THR A 109 -14.40 5.14 -9.48
CA THR A 109 -15.11 6.40 -9.70
C THR A 109 -14.18 7.61 -9.83
N THR A 110 -12.89 7.42 -9.55
CA THR A 110 -11.86 8.47 -9.67
C THR A 110 -10.73 8.04 -10.62
N MET A 111 -9.95 9.01 -11.11
CA MET A 111 -8.78 8.75 -11.98
C MET A 111 -7.75 7.86 -11.26
N TYR A 112 -7.53 8.09 -9.97
CA TYR A 112 -6.63 7.25 -9.17
C TYR A 112 -7.07 5.79 -9.14
N GLU A 113 -8.33 5.56 -8.78
CA GLU A 113 -8.92 4.21 -8.73
C GLU A 113 -8.85 3.51 -10.09
N ALA A 114 -9.23 4.22 -11.16
CA ALA A 114 -9.23 3.70 -12.51
C ALA A 114 -7.82 3.34 -13.00
N THR A 115 -6.83 4.20 -12.76
CA THR A 115 -5.45 3.94 -13.20
C THR A 115 -4.81 2.80 -12.41
N LYS A 116 -5.11 2.65 -11.10
CA LYS A 116 -4.66 1.51 -10.30
C LYS A 116 -5.32 0.19 -10.76
N GLY A 117 -6.63 0.20 -10.98
CA GLY A 117 -7.34 -0.97 -11.53
C GLY A 117 -6.86 -1.35 -12.93
N SER A 118 -6.56 -0.37 -13.80
CA SER A 118 -5.99 -0.61 -15.13
C SER A 118 -4.62 -1.29 -15.05
N ALA A 119 -3.75 -0.85 -14.14
CA ALA A 119 -2.45 -1.47 -13.90
C ALA A 119 -2.61 -2.94 -13.45
N THR A 120 -3.57 -3.22 -12.55
CA THR A 120 -3.89 -4.59 -12.11
C THR A 120 -4.34 -5.47 -13.28
N LEU A 121 -5.27 -4.99 -14.11
CA LEU A 121 -5.78 -5.75 -15.26
C LEU A 121 -4.70 -5.99 -16.32
N LEU A 122 -3.88 -4.99 -16.61
CA LEU A 122 -2.74 -5.11 -17.52
C LEU A 122 -1.76 -6.16 -17.02
N SER A 123 -1.44 -6.15 -15.74
CA SER A 123 -0.52 -7.09 -15.11
C SER A 123 -1.03 -8.53 -15.18
N ARG A 124 -2.33 -8.74 -15.00
CA ARG A 124 -2.97 -10.03 -15.16
C ARG A 124 -2.84 -10.54 -16.60
N ALA A 125 -3.10 -9.68 -17.59
CA ALA A 125 -2.96 -10.06 -18.99
C ALA A 125 -1.53 -10.48 -19.33
N TYR A 126 -0.53 -9.74 -18.87
CA TYR A 126 0.88 -10.07 -19.07
C TYR A 126 1.28 -11.37 -18.37
N ALA A 127 0.82 -11.61 -17.16
CA ALA A 127 1.10 -12.84 -16.43
C ALA A 127 0.67 -14.07 -17.22
N TYR A 128 -0.55 -14.10 -17.73
CA TYR A 128 -1.07 -15.24 -18.49
C TYR A 128 -0.53 -15.32 -19.92
N THR A 129 -0.28 -14.18 -20.58
CA THR A 129 0.19 -14.17 -21.96
C THR A 129 1.67 -14.53 -22.07
N TYR A 130 2.48 -14.10 -21.12
CA TYR A 130 3.94 -14.21 -21.19
C TYR A 130 4.56 -15.05 -20.07
N GLY A 131 3.74 -15.64 -19.20
CA GLY A 131 4.23 -16.51 -18.11
C GLY A 131 4.94 -15.74 -16.97
N ILE A 132 4.63 -14.46 -16.77
CA ILE A 132 5.27 -13.62 -15.74
C ILE A 132 4.60 -13.87 -14.39
N LYS A 133 5.32 -14.45 -13.43
CA LYS A 133 4.81 -14.62 -12.06
C LYS A 133 4.58 -13.27 -11.40
N THR A 134 3.32 -12.91 -11.24
CA THR A 134 2.91 -11.59 -10.75
C THR A 134 1.93 -11.72 -9.58
N VAL A 135 2.13 -10.94 -8.53
CA VAL A 135 1.13 -10.75 -7.48
C VAL A 135 0.82 -9.27 -7.31
N VAL A 136 -0.46 -8.95 -7.19
CA VAL A 136 -0.93 -7.59 -6.89
C VAL A 136 -1.35 -7.53 -5.43
N ILE A 137 -0.65 -6.72 -4.64
CA ILE A 137 -1.00 -6.44 -3.25
C ILE A 137 -1.89 -5.20 -3.23
N ARG A 138 -3.08 -5.30 -2.65
CA ARG A 138 -3.98 -4.17 -2.41
C ARG A 138 -3.95 -3.79 -0.93
N PRO A 139 -3.16 -2.75 -0.59
CA PRO A 139 -3.13 -2.25 0.79
C PRO A 139 -4.46 -1.64 1.18
N MET A 140 -4.87 -1.89 2.42
CA MET A 140 -5.93 -1.12 3.07
C MET A 140 -5.39 0.23 3.55
N SER A 141 -5.85 0.79 4.64
CA SER A 141 -5.38 2.10 5.12
C SER A 141 -4.12 1.96 5.98
N ILE A 142 -2.96 1.95 5.31
CA ILE A 142 -1.67 1.76 5.97
C ILE A 142 -1.21 3.04 6.68
N TYR A 143 -0.70 2.92 7.91
CA TYR A 143 -0.15 4.02 8.70
C TYR A 143 1.10 3.60 9.47
N GLY A 144 1.90 4.59 9.92
CA GLY A 144 3.09 4.35 10.76
C GLY A 144 4.31 5.20 10.39
N PRO A 145 5.50 4.83 10.88
CA PRO A 145 6.78 5.50 10.62
C PRO A 145 7.03 5.84 9.15
N HIS A 146 7.54 7.04 8.89
CA HIS A 146 7.79 7.61 7.55
C HIS A 146 6.54 7.97 6.73
N GLU A 147 5.34 7.95 7.34
CA GLU A 147 4.13 8.45 6.70
C GLU A 147 4.26 9.94 6.34
N LYS A 148 3.56 10.35 5.29
CA LYS A 148 3.63 11.74 4.81
C LYS A 148 2.95 12.71 5.79
N PRO A 149 3.49 13.94 5.98
CA PRO A 149 3.00 14.90 6.96
C PRO A 149 1.53 15.34 6.79
N TYR A 150 0.97 15.18 5.61
CA TYR A 150 -0.42 15.54 5.34
C TYR A 150 -1.44 14.48 5.74
N LYS A 151 -1.00 13.30 6.21
CA LYS A 151 -1.86 12.20 6.65
C LYS A 151 -2.40 12.45 8.06
N LEU A 152 -3.56 11.85 8.36
CA LEU A 152 -4.31 12.09 9.60
C LEU A 152 -3.44 11.87 10.85
N MET A 153 -2.85 10.70 11.00
CA MET A 153 -2.12 10.34 12.22
C MET A 153 -0.87 11.20 12.43
N HIS A 154 -0.14 11.48 11.34
CA HIS A 154 1.00 12.40 11.42
C HIS A 154 0.59 13.80 11.88
N LYS A 155 -0.51 14.35 11.31
CA LYS A 155 -1.05 15.66 11.70
C LYS A 155 -1.50 15.71 13.16
N LEU A 156 -2.08 14.62 13.67
CA LEU A 156 -2.45 14.52 15.08
C LEU A 156 -1.21 14.56 15.98
N PHE A 157 -0.19 13.76 15.69
CA PHE A 157 1.05 13.76 16.49
C PHE A 157 1.80 15.10 16.42
N ASP A 158 1.82 15.73 15.24
CA ASP A 158 2.41 17.06 15.05
C ASP A 158 1.51 18.20 15.58
N LYS A 159 0.32 17.90 16.09
CA LYS A 159 -0.70 18.88 16.54
C LYS A 159 -1.08 19.91 15.46
N ASN A 160 -0.87 19.55 14.18
CA ASN A 160 -1.13 20.42 13.04
C ASN A 160 -2.39 19.97 12.29
N ILE A 161 -3.54 20.01 12.99
CA ILE A 161 -4.83 19.63 12.46
C ILE A 161 -5.92 20.56 13.00
N GLN A 162 -6.78 21.05 12.12
CA GLN A 162 -7.90 21.92 12.44
C GLN A 162 -9.26 21.30 12.06
N PHE A 163 -9.25 20.39 11.08
CA PHE A 163 -10.45 19.80 10.52
C PHE A 163 -10.28 18.29 10.42
N MET A 164 -11.36 17.57 10.73
CA MET A 164 -11.42 16.12 10.54
C MET A 164 -12.82 15.74 10.09
N ASN A 165 -12.90 14.94 9.04
CA ASN A 165 -14.15 14.32 8.59
C ASN A 165 -14.30 12.95 9.24
N GLU A 166 -15.53 12.53 9.48
CA GLU A 166 -15.80 11.15 9.83
C GLU A 166 -15.63 10.27 8.59
N ALA A 167 -14.83 9.24 8.72
CA ALA A 167 -14.64 8.19 7.72
C ALA A 167 -14.21 6.90 8.42
N TYR A 168 -14.53 5.77 7.80
CA TYR A 168 -14.21 4.45 8.34
C TYR A 168 -13.10 3.80 7.51
N HIS A 169 -12.15 3.16 8.19
CA HIS A 169 -10.99 2.55 7.56
C HIS A 169 -10.60 1.25 8.26
N ASP A 170 -10.04 0.33 7.49
CA ASP A 170 -9.23 -0.76 7.99
C ASP A 170 -7.81 -0.22 8.19
N TRP A 171 -7.55 0.30 9.40
CA TRP A 171 -6.27 0.87 9.78
C TRP A 171 -5.25 -0.24 10.03
N THR A 172 -4.29 -0.39 9.15
CA THR A 172 -3.28 -1.43 9.22
C THR A 172 -1.90 -0.84 9.51
N TYR A 173 -1.26 -1.31 10.58
CA TYR A 173 0.06 -0.80 10.96
C TYR A 173 1.12 -1.27 9.98
N ILE A 174 2.10 -0.39 9.70
CA ILE A 174 3.11 -0.61 8.65
C ILE A 174 3.93 -1.88 8.85
N ASP A 175 4.26 -2.28 10.08
CA ASP A 175 5.04 -3.50 10.33
C ASP A 175 4.27 -4.75 9.90
N ASP A 176 2.96 -4.82 10.20
CA ASP A 176 2.10 -5.92 9.76
C ASP A 176 2.00 -5.95 8.23
N PHE A 177 1.88 -4.78 7.61
CA PHE A 177 1.83 -4.68 6.16
C PHE A 177 3.14 -5.14 5.50
N VAL A 178 4.29 -4.74 6.05
CA VAL A 178 5.62 -5.16 5.57
C VAL A 178 5.78 -6.66 5.73
N GLU A 179 5.44 -7.22 6.90
CA GLU A 179 5.52 -8.67 7.11
C GLU A 179 4.62 -9.45 6.17
N GLY A 180 3.34 -9.03 6.01
CA GLY A 180 2.42 -9.63 5.04
C GLY A 180 2.96 -9.55 3.61
N THR A 181 3.53 -8.42 3.21
CA THR A 181 4.19 -8.25 1.91
C THR A 181 5.33 -9.23 1.72
N MET A 182 6.17 -9.46 2.74
CA MET A 182 7.26 -10.43 2.67
C MET A 182 6.72 -11.85 2.51
N LYS A 183 5.69 -12.26 3.29
CA LYS A 183 5.06 -13.58 3.15
C LYS A 183 4.51 -13.82 1.74
N VAL A 184 3.84 -12.82 1.15
CA VAL A 184 3.33 -12.87 -0.22
C VAL A 184 4.47 -12.94 -1.24
N THR A 185 5.53 -12.18 -1.03
CA THR A 185 6.69 -12.12 -1.94
C THR A 185 7.46 -13.43 -1.96
N GLU A 186 7.66 -14.05 -0.80
CA GLU A 186 8.43 -15.28 -0.63
C GLU A 186 7.63 -16.54 -0.99
N TYR A 187 6.31 -16.48 -0.94
CA TYR A 187 5.45 -17.61 -1.22
C TYR A 187 5.60 -18.10 -2.65
N GLU A 188 5.95 -19.37 -2.81
CA GLU A 188 6.05 -20.01 -4.12
C GLU A 188 4.80 -20.84 -4.42
N SER A 189 4.11 -20.48 -5.48
CA SER A 189 3.00 -21.25 -6.04
C SER A 189 3.25 -21.56 -7.50
N GLY A 190 2.48 -22.51 -8.03
CA GLY A 190 2.43 -22.76 -9.48
C GLY A 190 1.61 -21.72 -10.25
N GLU A 191 0.95 -20.78 -9.56
CA GLU A 191 0.09 -19.78 -10.17
C GLU A 191 0.90 -18.65 -10.80
N LEU A 192 0.43 -18.17 -11.95
CA LEU A 192 1.05 -17.05 -12.66
C LEU A 192 0.60 -15.70 -12.12
N PHE A 193 -0.61 -15.62 -11.58
CA PHE A 193 -1.18 -14.36 -11.11
C PHE A 193 -2.04 -14.55 -9.87
N ASP A 194 -1.89 -13.65 -8.91
CA ASP A 194 -2.77 -13.54 -7.76
C ASP A 194 -3.00 -12.08 -7.36
N ILE A 195 -4.08 -11.84 -6.64
CA ILE A 195 -4.39 -10.58 -5.97
C ILE A 195 -4.55 -10.88 -4.49
N VAL A 196 -4.02 -10.02 -3.61
CA VAL A 196 -4.17 -10.18 -2.17
C VAL A 196 -4.42 -8.84 -1.49
N ASN A 197 -5.47 -8.77 -0.68
CA ASN A 197 -5.73 -7.66 0.21
C ASN A 197 -4.87 -7.81 1.46
N ILE A 198 -4.18 -6.75 1.88
CA ILE A 198 -3.48 -6.74 3.15
C ILE A 198 -4.10 -5.66 4.04
N GLY A 199 -4.78 -6.12 5.06
CA GLY A 199 -5.48 -5.33 6.06
C GLY A 199 -5.65 -6.09 7.36
N LEU A 200 -6.04 -5.38 8.43
CA LEU A 200 -6.32 -6.00 9.74
C LEU A 200 -7.67 -6.76 9.74
N GLY A 201 -8.58 -6.39 8.82
CA GLY A 201 -9.95 -6.91 8.80
C GLY A 201 -10.84 -6.32 9.90
N VAL A 202 -10.44 -5.19 10.49
CA VAL A 202 -11.19 -4.50 11.54
C VAL A 202 -11.39 -3.03 11.18
N GLN A 203 -12.65 -2.65 11.03
CA GLN A 203 -13.02 -1.27 10.71
C GLN A 203 -12.98 -0.38 11.96
N ARG A 204 -12.38 0.80 11.83
CA ARG A 204 -12.34 1.86 12.84
C ARG A 204 -12.58 3.22 12.20
N SER A 205 -13.21 4.10 12.95
CA SER A 205 -13.49 5.48 12.49
C SER A 205 -12.30 6.42 12.70
N ASN A 206 -12.34 7.58 12.04
CA ASN A 206 -11.40 8.67 12.32
C ASN A 206 -11.56 9.19 13.75
N THR A 207 -12.78 9.18 14.27
CA THR A 207 -13.07 9.53 15.68
C THR A 207 -12.40 8.56 16.66
N ASP A 208 -12.33 7.25 16.35
CA ASP A 208 -11.58 6.30 17.18
C ASP A 208 -10.09 6.64 17.20
N VAL A 209 -9.49 6.94 16.03
CA VAL A 209 -8.10 7.39 15.94
C VAL A 209 -7.86 8.64 16.80
N LEU A 210 -8.74 9.63 16.70
CA LEU A 210 -8.66 10.86 17.50
C LEU A 210 -8.66 10.56 19.00
N ARG A 211 -9.67 9.84 19.49
CA ARG A 211 -9.82 9.51 20.92
C ARG A 211 -8.62 8.76 21.49
N ILE A 212 -8.10 7.78 20.74
CA ILE A 212 -6.91 7.03 21.15
C ILE A 212 -5.69 7.96 21.21
N THR A 213 -5.53 8.82 20.21
CA THR A 213 -4.40 9.77 20.14
C THR A 213 -4.47 10.80 21.26
N GLU A 214 -5.65 11.36 21.55
CA GLU A 214 -5.86 12.29 22.66
C GLU A 214 -5.43 11.68 24.00
N LYS A 215 -5.86 10.44 24.25
CA LYS A 215 -5.50 9.68 25.45
C LYS A 215 -3.98 9.43 25.51
N LEU A 216 -3.39 9.01 24.39
CA LEU A 216 -1.96 8.69 24.29
C LEU A 216 -1.08 9.93 24.54
N MET A 217 -1.48 11.07 23.99
CA MET A 217 -0.72 12.32 24.09
C MET A 217 -1.08 13.15 25.33
N ASN A 218 -2.09 12.75 26.10
CA ASN A 218 -2.70 13.58 27.15
C ASN A 218 -3.03 15.00 26.65
N HIS A 219 -3.66 15.08 25.48
CA HIS A 219 -3.95 16.32 24.77
C HIS A 219 -5.32 16.25 24.11
N SER A 220 -6.14 17.30 24.23
CA SER A 220 -7.43 17.39 23.56
C SER A 220 -7.36 18.30 22.34
N PHE A 221 -7.93 17.85 21.23
CA PHE A 221 -8.02 18.62 20.00
C PHE A 221 -9.38 19.31 19.89
N ASN A 222 -9.33 20.58 19.53
CA ASN A 222 -10.56 21.33 19.19
C ASN A 222 -10.71 21.34 17.66
N LEU A 223 -11.30 20.27 17.12
CA LEU A 223 -11.44 20.09 15.68
C LEU A 223 -12.83 20.54 15.21
N VAL A 224 -12.87 21.13 14.02
CA VAL A 224 -14.10 21.43 13.31
C VAL A 224 -14.41 20.27 12.36
N GLU A 225 -15.65 19.79 12.39
CA GLU A 225 -16.14 18.84 11.41
C GLU A 225 -16.32 19.55 10.06
N ASP A 226 -15.63 19.09 9.02
CA ASP A 226 -15.73 19.65 7.67
C ASP A 226 -16.17 18.57 6.68
N ASN A 227 -17.46 18.33 6.63
CA ASN A 227 -18.07 17.36 5.72
C ASN A 227 -18.00 17.77 4.23
N THR A 228 -17.53 18.99 3.93
CA THR A 228 -17.39 19.45 2.52
C THR A 228 -16.12 18.95 1.85
N ARG A 229 -15.13 18.49 2.64
CA ARG A 229 -13.82 18.01 2.17
C ARG A 229 -13.71 16.50 2.13
N GLY A 230 -14.78 15.77 2.38
CA GLY A 230 -14.84 14.32 2.27
C GLY A 230 -14.44 13.87 0.86
N LYS A 231 -13.57 12.85 0.79
CA LYS A 231 -13.24 12.25 -0.49
C LYS A 231 -14.38 11.35 -0.93
N SER A 232 -14.59 11.19 -2.23
CA SER A 232 -15.66 10.35 -2.78
C SER A 232 -15.59 8.89 -2.30
N TYR A 233 -14.42 8.46 -1.83
CA TYR A 233 -14.17 7.13 -1.28
C TYR A 233 -14.21 7.06 0.26
N ASP A 234 -14.42 8.19 0.97
CA ASP A 234 -14.72 8.16 2.39
C ASP A 234 -16.08 7.46 2.54
N SER A 235 -16.06 6.17 2.80
CA SER A 235 -17.26 5.34 2.85
C SER A 235 -17.57 4.94 4.28
N MET A 236 -18.84 4.56 4.51
CA MET A 236 -19.27 3.99 5.79
C MET A 236 -18.75 2.57 6.01
N ASN A 237 -18.19 1.95 4.96
CA ASN A 237 -17.65 0.61 5.03
C ASN A 237 -16.35 0.52 4.21
N TRP A 238 -15.22 0.36 4.91
CA TRP A 238 -13.90 0.22 4.30
C TRP A 238 -13.05 -0.75 5.09
N VAL A 239 -13.26 -2.03 4.86
CA VAL A 239 -12.61 -3.13 5.58
C VAL A 239 -12.43 -4.31 4.62
N CYS A 240 -11.29 -5.00 4.67
CA CYS A 240 -11.10 -6.23 3.90
C CYS A 240 -11.53 -7.48 4.68
N ASP A 241 -11.79 -8.54 3.92
CA ASP A 241 -11.78 -9.90 4.43
C ASP A 241 -10.32 -10.41 4.36
N PRO A 242 -9.65 -10.70 5.50
CA PRO A 242 -8.27 -11.15 5.51
C PRO A 242 -8.09 -12.65 5.22
N THR A 243 -9.16 -13.36 4.90
CA THR A 243 -9.19 -14.83 4.77
C THR A 243 -8.23 -15.35 3.70
N HIS A 244 -8.11 -14.64 2.55
CA HIS A 244 -7.21 -15.07 1.48
C HIS A 244 -5.74 -14.96 1.91
N LEU A 245 -5.32 -13.86 2.53
CA LEU A 245 -3.98 -13.67 3.09
C LEU A 245 -3.64 -14.77 4.11
N LYS A 246 -4.58 -15.06 5.02
CA LYS A 246 -4.42 -16.07 6.05
C LYS A 246 -4.29 -17.47 5.49
N ASN A 247 -5.23 -17.88 4.64
CA ASN A 247 -5.31 -19.27 4.18
C ASN A 247 -4.23 -19.61 3.15
N LYS A 248 -3.89 -18.69 2.25
CA LYS A 248 -2.92 -18.95 1.19
C LYS A 248 -1.49 -18.65 1.63
N TYR A 249 -1.27 -17.53 2.31
CA TYR A 249 0.07 -17.04 2.64
C TYR A 249 0.46 -17.28 4.11
N GLY A 250 -0.45 -17.85 4.92
CA GLY A 250 -0.19 -18.18 6.32
C GLY A 250 0.05 -16.97 7.20
N TYR A 251 -0.47 -15.80 6.81
CA TYR A 251 -0.25 -14.56 7.54
C TYR A 251 -1.55 -13.83 7.88
N GLU A 252 -1.55 -13.16 9.02
CA GLU A 252 -2.66 -12.38 9.55
C GLU A 252 -2.10 -11.15 10.25
N CYS A 253 -2.59 -9.95 9.90
CA CYS A 253 -2.26 -8.73 10.62
C CYS A 253 -2.79 -8.81 12.05
N LYS A 254 -2.02 -8.33 13.04
CA LYS A 254 -2.35 -8.51 14.47
C LYS A 254 -2.26 -7.24 15.29
N THR A 255 -1.52 -6.24 14.83
CA THR A 255 -1.32 -5.00 15.58
C THR A 255 -2.63 -4.22 15.65
N THR A 256 -3.18 -4.08 16.85
CA THR A 256 -4.38 -3.27 17.08
C THR A 256 -4.12 -1.81 16.79
N LEU A 257 -5.18 -1.02 16.58
CA LEU A 257 -5.05 0.42 16.34
C LEU A 257 -4.35 1.12 17.53
N GLU A 258 -4.68 0.73 18.74
CA GLU A 258 -4.10 1.24 19.98
C GLU A 258 -2.58 0.96 20.07
N GLU A 259 -2.17 -0.27 19.79
CA GLU A 259 -0.76 -0.67 19.79
C GLU A 259 0.03 0.02 18.68
N GLY A 260 -0.54 0.08 17.47
CA GLY A 260 0.10 0.71 16.31
C GLY A 260 0.25 2.23 16.48
N LEU A 261 -0.76 2.91 17.03
CA LEU A 261 -0.67 4.34 17.34
C LEU A 261 0.37 4.61 18.41
N LYS A 262 0.47 3.74 19.45
CA LYS A 262 1.52 3.87 20.47
C LYS A 262 2.92 3.72 19.84
N LYS A 263 3.16 2.66 19.05
CA LYS A 263 4.44 2.45 18.35
C LYS A 263 4.79 3.63 17.44
N TYR A 264 3.81 4.17 16.70
CA TYR A 264 4.04 5.29 15.80
C TYR A 264 4.35 6.58 16.57
N HIS A 265 3.64 6.82 17.70
CA HIS A 265 3.91 7.96 18.58
C HIS A 265 5.30 7.87 19.22
N ASP A 266 5.71 6.69 19.70
CA ASP A 266 7.03 6.46 20.27
C ASP A 266 8.12 6.77 19.21
N TRP A 267 7.96 6.27 17.98
CA TRP A 267 8.86 6.60 16.86
C TRP A 267 8.87 8.10 16.54
N PHE A 268 7.70 8.74 16.51
CA PHE A 268 7.56 10.17 16.20
C PHE A 268 8.34 11.05 17.20
N ASN A 269 8.38 10.65 18.47
CA ASN A 269 9.11 11.33 19.54
C ASN A 269 10.56 10.85 19.72
N GLY A 270 11.06 9.97 18.86
CA GLY A 270 12.43 9.46 18.95
C GLY A 270 12.66 8.54 20.14
N VAL A 271 11.61 7.92 20.66
CA VAL A 271 11.69 6.89 21.70
C VAL A 271 11.83 5.53 21.00
N PHE A 272 13.04 4.94 21.09
CA PHE A 272 13.37 3.63 20.51
C PHE A 272 13.75 2.62 21.60
#